data_7f8ae62679c0e37f1b57689f148fcaf8
#
_entry.id   7f8ae62679c0e37f1b57689f148fcaf8
#
_cell.length_a   1.000
_cell.length_b   1.000
_cell.length_c   1.000
_cell.angle_alpha   90.00
_cell.angle_beta   90.00
_cell.angle_gamma   90.00
#
_symmetry.space_group_name_H-M   'P 1'
#
loop_
_entity.id
_entity.type
_entity.pdbx_description
1 polymer ?
#
loop_
_entity_poly.entity_id
_entity_poly.type
_entity_poly.pdbx_seq_one_letter_code
_entity_poly.pdbx_strand_id
1 'polypeptide(L)'
;TGYGTDGTIWGGEILLADFDGFRRIGSIEPFLQAGGDLSAKEGWRIAVSLIWQISESKDEAMQIIRKLGLCEEKEAKVQLAMLERKINAVESTSAGRLFDGISAILGIRKKSSFEGEASMALEFAAEAYEKRSGEKKINVLDGQKCLTESADDGRELLQTSRLVRAAVEVVSNIGENAVAEDTFDQDLIEKAAYEFHKGLAEQIVTACIHAKEKTGCRTAALSG
;
A
#
# COMPACT_ATOMS: atom_id res chain seq x y z
N THR A 1 0.74 -12.87 6.86
CA THR A 1 1.52 -12.87 5.62
C THR A 1 2.31 -14.16 5.50
N GLY A 2 2.22 -14.83 4.38
CA GLY A 2 2.95 -16.08 4.11
C GLY A 2 2.89 -16.45 2.63
N TYR A 3 3.53 -17.57 2.27
CA TYR A 3 3.46 -18.07 0.90
C TYR A 3 2.08 -18.65 0.60
N GLY A 4 1.48 -18.17 -0.48
CA GLY A 4 0.26 -18.72 -1.04
C GLY A 4 0.50 -20.03 -1.81
N THR A 5 -0.59 -20.62 -2.29
CA THR A 5 -0.56 -21.87 -3.06
C THR A 5 0.10 -21.73 -4.43
N ASP A 6 0.27 -20.51 -4.90
CA ASP A 6 0.88 -20.13 -6.19
C ASP A 6 2.37 -19.75 -6.07
N GLY A 7 2.95 -19.85 -4.86
CA GLY A 7 4.35 -19.50 -4.61
C GLY A 7 4.61 -18.00 -4.45
N THR A 8 3.57 -17.16 -4.49
CA THR A 8 3.65 -15.73 -4.20
C THR A 8 3.41 -15.45 -2.70
N ILE A 9 3.76 -14.26 -2.22
CA ILE A 9 3.49 -13.88 -0.82
C ILE A 9 2.08 -13.27 -0.77
N TRP A 10 1.21 -13.86 0.08
CA TRP A 10 -0.15 -13.42 0.31
C TRP A 10 -0.28 -12.64 1.63
N GLY A 11 -1.33 -11.82 1.74
CA GLY A 11 -1.66 -11.06 2.94
C GLY A 11 -2.60 -9.88 2.68
N GLY A 12 -3.15 -9.79 1.46
CA GLY A 12 -4.14 -8.79 1.05
C GLY A 12 -5.15 -9.38 0.07
N GLU A 13 -5.63 -10.61 0.36
CA GLU A 13 -6.51 -11.38 -0.49
C GLU A 13 -7.99 -11.17 -0.15
N ILE A 14 -8.83 -11.33 -1.17
CA ILE A 14 -10.26 -11.52 -1.03
C ILE A 14 -10.54 -13.00 -1.36
N LEU A 15 -10.99 -13.73 -0.36
CA LEU A 15 -11.26 -15.17 -0.47
C LEU A 15 -12.77 -15.40 -0.39
N LEU A 16 -13.30 -16.17 -1.33
CA LEU A 16 -14.61 -16.80 -1.19
C LEU A 16 -14.39 -18.17 -0.57
N ALA A 17 -14.92 -18.40 0.61
CA ALA A 17 -14.66 -19.62 1.39
C ALA A 17 -15.96 -20.23 1.91
N ASP A 18 -15.93 -21.57 2.04
CA ASP A 18 -16.92 -22.38 2.72
C ASP A 18 -16.22 -23.48 3.54
N PHE A 19 -16.96 -24.48 4.02
CA PHE A 19 -16.40 -25.60 4.80
C PHE A 19 -15.55 -26.57 3.97
N ASP A 20 -15.72 -26.58 2.66
CA ASP A 20 -15.02 -27.49 1.76
C ASP A 20 -13.70 -26.87 1.23
N GLY A 21 -13.55 -25.53 1.31
CA GLY A 21 -12.33 -24.86 0.87
C GLY A 21 -12.51 -23.38 0.61
N PHE A 22 -11.56 -22.83 -0.17
CA PHE A 22 -11.59 -21.43 -0.56
C PHE A 22 -11.16 -21.22 -2.02
N ARG A 23 -11.59 -20.12 -2.58
CA ARG A 23 -11.16 -19.62 -3.87
C ARG A 23 -10.72 -18.17 -3.72
N ARG A 24 -9.54 -17.83 -4.22
CA ARG A 24 -9.05 -16.45 -4.30
C ARG A 24 -9.81 -15.73 -5.41
N ILE A 25 -10.60 -14.73 -5.06
CA ILE A 25 -11.44 -13.97 -6.00
C ILE A 25 -10.94 -12.54 -6.20
N GLY A 26 -9.99 -12.10 -5.40
CA GLY A 26 -9.35 -10.80 -5.54
C GLY A 26 -8.14 -10.64 -4.64
N SER A 27 -7.42 -9.54 -4.82
CA SER A 27 -6.30 -9.12 -3.98
C SER A 27 -5.98 -7.64 -4.21
N ILE A 28 -5.11 -7.07 -3.37
CA ILE A 28 -4.40 -5.84 -3.74
C ILE A 28 -3.57 -6.11 -5.01
N GLU A 29 -3.20 -5.06 -5.75
CA GLU A 29 -2.27 -5.20 -6.87
C GLU A 29 -0.96 -5.83 -6.40
N PRO A 30 -0.45 -6.86 -7.13
CA PRO A 30 0.82 -7.46 -6.79
C PRO A 30 1.98 -6.50 -7.06
N PHE A 31 2.96 -6.52 -6.18
CA PHE A 31 4.22 -5.79 -6.34
C PHE A 31 5.41 -6.72 -6.09
N LEU A 32 6.58 -6.38 -6.62
CA LEU A 32 7.79 -7.15 -6.38
C LEU A 32 8.37 -6.80 -5.02
N GLN A 33 8.39 -7.75 -4.09
CA GLN A 33 9.07 -7.63 -2.81
C GLN A 33 10.50 -8.15 -2.93
N ALA A 34 11.48 -7.25 -2.91
CA ALA A 34 12.90 -7.59 -3.00
C ALA A 34 13.65 -7.34 -1.69
N GLY A 35 14.63 -8.20 -1.36
CA GLY A 35 15.46 -8.07 -0.16
C GLY A 35 15.19 -9.10 0.93
N GLY A 36 14.38 -10.12 0.66
CA GLY A 36 14.10 -11.22 1.60
C GLY A 36 13.57 -10.72 2.95
N ASP A 37 14.04 -11.31 4.06
CA ASP A 37 13.57 -10.99 5.42
C ASP A 37 13.82 -9.52 5.84
N LEU A 38 14.84 -8.87 5.26
CA LEU A 38 15.11 -7.47 5.55
C LEU A 38 13.98 -6.56 5.07
N SER A 39 13.26 -6.94 4.02
CA SER A 39 12.13 -6.17 3.51
C SER A 39 10.97 -6.04 4.51
N ALA A 40 10.87 -6.98 5.47
CA ALA A 40 9.88 -6.91 6.55
C ALA A 40 10.26 -5.92 7.68
N LYS A 41 11.55 -5.57 7.79
CA LYS A 41 12.08 -4.65 8.81
C LYS A 41 12.41 -3.28 8.25
N GLU A 42 12.78 -3.22 6.99
CA GLU A 42 13.21 -2.01 6.29
C GLU A 42 12.13 -1.58 5.28
N GLY A 43 11.08 -0.90 5.77
CA GLY A 43 9.93 -0.42 4.98
C GLY A 43 10.34 0.42 3.76
N TRP A 44 11.49 1.10 3.80
CA TRP A 44 12.02 1.82 2.64
C TRP A 44 12.27 0.91 1.42
N ARG A 45 12.59 -0.39 1.62
CA ARG A 45 12.74 -1.36 0.51
C ARG A 45 11.42 -1.61 -0.20
N ILE A 46 10.36 -1.72 0.59
CA ILE A 46 9.00 -1.85 0.05
C ILE A 46 8.58 -0.55 -0.65
N ALA A 47 8.88 0.61 -0.05
CA ALA A 47 8.63 1.90 -0.68
C ALA A 47 9.30 2.00 -2.06
N VAL A 48 10.57 1.58 -2.19
CA VAL A 48 11.27 1.51 -3.48
C VAL A 48 10.56 0.56 -4.46
N SER A 49 10.07 -0.60 -3.99
CA SER A 49 9.32 -1.56 -4.82
C SER A 49 8.00 -0.96 -5.33
N LEU A 50 7.27 -0.27 -4.46
CA LEU A 50 6.01 0.41 -4.84
C LEU A 50 6.26 1.57 -5.82
N ILE A 51 7.32 2.34 -5.61
CA ILE A 51 7.72 3.42 -6.53
C ILE A 51 8.13 2.82 -7.89
N TRP A 52 8.89 1.72 -7.90
CA TRP A 52 9.22 0.99 -9.12
C TRP A 52 7.98 0.59 -9.91
N GLN A 53 6.96 0.06 -9.22
CA GLN A 53 5.69 -0.36 -9.84
C GLN A 53 4.96 0.78 -10.54
N ILE A 54 5.00 2.00 -9.98
CA ILE A 54 4.27 3.15 -10.52
C ILE A 54 5.08 4.00 -11.50
N SER A 55 6.36 3.74 -11.65
CA SER A 55 7.27 4.51 -12.51
C SER A 55 7.34 3.92 -13.91
N GLU A 56 7.47 4.78 -14.92
CA GLU A 56 7.63 4.38 -16.31
C GLU A 56 9.08 3.96 -16.63
N SER A 57 10.03 4.41 -15.82
CA SER A 57 11.45 4.12 -16.01
C SER A 57 12.21 4.04 -14.68
N LYS A 58 13.40 3.42 -14.74
CA LYS A 58 14.32 3.37 -13.62
C LYS A 58 14.83 4.75 -13.19
N ASP A 59 14.99 5.65 -14.15
CA ASP A 59 15.44 7.02 -13.88
C ASP A 59 14.36 7.81 -13.15
N GLU A 60 13.10 7.67 -13.53
CA GLU A 60 11.97 8.25 -12.82
C GLU A 60 11.86 7.70 -11.40
N ALA A 61 11.92 6.38 -11.23
CA ALA A 61 11.92 5.78 -9.89
C ALA A 61 13.06 6.32 -9.02
N MET A 62 14.26 6.46 -9.58
CA MET A 62 15.41 7.01 -8.86
C MET A 62 15.21 8.48 -8.48
N GLN A 63 14.59 9.29 -9.35
CA GLN A 63 14.29 10.70 -9.06
C GLN A 63 13.30 10.82 -7.88
N ILE A 64 12.23 10.01 -7.89
CA ILE A 64 11.25 9.97 -6.80
C ILE A 64 11.92 9.53 -5.50
N ILE A 65 12.70 8.45 -5.51
CA ILE A 65 13.40 7.93 -4.31
C ILE A 65 14.32 8.99 -3.70
N ARG A 66 15.07 9.73 -4.53
CA ARG A 66 15.93 10.84 -4.08
C ARG A 66 15.12 11.99 -3.50
N LYS A 67 14.04 12.39 -4.16
CA LYS A 67 13.17 13.48 -3.72
C LYS A 67 12.56 13.20 -2.36
N LEU A 68 12.13 11.95 -2.13
CA LEU A 68 11.58 11.49 -0.85
C LEU A 68 12.66 11.18 0.22
N GLY A 69 13.93 11.18 -0.14
CA GLY A 69 15.03 10.85 0.76
C GLY A 69 14.85 9.48 1.43
N LEU A 70 14.36 8.48 0.71
CA LEU A 70 13.98 7.18 1.28
C LEU A 70 15.17 6.40 1.85
N CYS A 71 16.29 6.40 1.13
CA CYS A 71 17.51 5.69 1.48
C CYS A 71 18.72 6.33 0.77
N GLU A 72 19.91 5.84 1.06
CA GLU A 72 21.12 6.27 0.36
C GLU A 72 21.07 5.89 -1.13
N GLU A 73 21.70 6.69 -1.99
CA GLU A 73 21.71 6.45 -3.44
C GLU A 73 22.27 5.09 -3.82
N LYS A 74 23.28 4.62 -3.09
CA LYS A 74 23.86 3.28 -3.29
C LYS A 74 22.86 2.17 -3.00
N GLU A 75 22.10 2.30 -1.92
CA GLU A 75 21.04 1.35 -1.53
C GLU A 75 19.92 1.34 -2.58
N ALA A 76 19.48 2.53 -3.03
CA ALA A 76 18.48 2.67 -4.08
C ALA A 76 18.91 1.97 -5.39
N LYS A 77 20.15 2.20 -5.84
CA LYS A 77 20.69 1.55 -7.06
C LYS A 77 20.67 0.04 -6.96
N VAL A 78 21.07 -0.51 -5.80
CA VAL A 78 21.07 -1.97 -5.57
C VAL A 78 19.62 -2.49 -5.58
N GLN A 79 18.72 -1.86 -4.85
CA GLN A 79 17.34 -2.29 -4.75
C GLN A 79 16.64 -2.25 -6.12
N LEU A 80 16.81 -1.17 -6.90
CA LEU A 80 16.26 -1.08 -8.25
C LEU A 80 16.86 -2.12 -9.21
N ALA A 81 18.14 -2.44 -9.08
CA ALA A 81 18.77 -3.48 -9.90
C ALA A 81 18.22 -4.89 -9.54
N MET A 82 17.90 -5.14 -8.26
CA MET A 82 17.24 -6.37 -7.82
C MET A 82 15.84 -6.50 -8.42
N LEU A 83 15.06 -5.42 -8.39
CA LEU A 83 13.70 -5.39 -8.95
C LEU A 83 13.73 -5.60 -10.47
N GLU A 84 14.57 -4.85 -11.19
CA GLU A 84 14.71 -4.92 -12.64
C GLU A 84 15.09 -6.34 -13.11
N ARG A 85 16.00 -7.01 -12.39
CA ARG A 85 16.51 -8.36 -12.73
C ARG A 85 15.76 -9.48 -12.03
N LYS A 86 14.76 -9.17 -11.20
CA LYS A 86 14.03 -10.11 -10.35
C LYS A 86 14.96 -10.99 -9.48
N ILE A 87 16.05 -10.41 -8.96
CA ILE A 87 17.01 -11.09 -8.09
C ILE A 87 16.55 -10.95 -6.64
N ASN A 88 16.42 -12.08 -5.92
CA ASN A 88 15.89 -12.10 -4.54
C ASN A 88 14.62 -11.26 -4.39
N ALA A 89 13.73 -11.40 -5.38
CA ALA A 89 12.47 -10.71 -5.47
C ALA A 89 11.36 -11.73 -5.73
N VAL A 90 10.24 -11.57 -5.02
CA VAL A 90 9.05 -12.42 -5.13
C VAL A 90 7.83 -11.52 -5.29
N GLU A 91 6.85 -11.96 -6.05
CA GLU A 91 5.55 -11.27 -6.10
C GLU A 91 4.85 -11.33 -4.74
N SER A 92 4.31 -10.20 -4.32
CA SER A 92 3.67 -10.05 -3.02
C SER A 92 2.37 -9.25 -3.15
N THR A 93 1.33 -9.75 -2.52
CA THR A 93 0.07 -9.06 -2.27
C THR A 93 -0.12 -8.81 -0.76
N SER A 94 0.98 -8.72 0.00
CA SER A 94 0.93 -8.46 1.42
C SER A 94 0.47 -7.04 1.73
N ALA A 95 -0.73 -6.90 2.29
CA ALA A 95 -1.25 -5.62 2.78
C ALA A 95 -0.33 -5.03 3.87
N GLY A 96 0.19 -5.86 4.80
CA GLY A 96 1.13 -5.39 5.81
C GLY A 96 2.38 -4.74 5.20
N ARG A 97 2.93 -5.31 4.13
CA ARG A 97 4.07 -4.68 3.43
C ARG A 97 3.65 -3.40 2.70
N LEU A 98 2.44 -3.37 2.12
CA LEU A 98 1.91 -2.13 1.53
C LEU A 98 1.87 -1.00 2.58
N PHE A 99 1.36 -1.27 3.78
CA PHE A 99 1.33 -0.32 4.90
C PHE A 99 2.73 0.16 5.28
N ASP A 100 3.71 -0.75 5.39
CA ASP A 100 5.11 -0.39 5.68
C ASP A 100 5.70 0.52 4.60
N GLY A 101 5.43 0.22 3.33
CA GLY A 101 5.88 1.02 2.19
C GLY A 101 5.26 2.42 2.18
N ILE A 102 3.97 2.55 2.42
CA ILE A 102 3.28 3.85 2.52
C ILE A 102 3.80 4.65 3.72
N SER A 103 3.97 4.01 4.88
CA SER A 103 4.56 4.65 6.06
C SER A 103 5.95 5.22 5.76
N ALA A 104 6.76 4.49 4.98
CA ALA A 104 8.09 4.95 4.56
C ALA A 104 8.02 6.09 3.52
N ILE A 105 7.11 6.02 2.54
CA ILE A 105 6.88 7.07 1.53
C ILE A 105 6.48 8.38 2.20
N LEU A 106 5.55 8.32 3.16
CA LEU A 106 5.10 9.48 3.92
C LEU A 106 6.14 9.99 4.96
N GLY A 107 7.30 9.34 5.05
CA GLY A 107 8.36 9.74 6.00
C GLY A 107 8.07 9.40 7.47
N ILE A 108 6.99 8.67 7.76
CA ILE A 108 6.56 8.32 9.12
C ILE A 108 7.50 7.30 9.73
N ARG A 109 7.74 6.15 9.04
CA ARG A 109 8.64 5.10 9.52
C ARG A 109 9.31 4.36 8.38
N LYS A 110 10.62 4.53 8.22
CA LYS A 110 11.42 3.87 7.15
C LYS A 110 11.97 2.50 7.57
N LYS A 111 12.13 2.27 8.87
CA LYS A 111 12.63 1.02 9.46
C LYS A 111 11.84 0.72 10.72
N SER A 112 11.53 -0.57 10.93
CA SER A 112 10.79 -1.05 12.10
C SER A 112 11.72 -1.81 13.04
N SER A 113 11.59 -1.59 14.33
CA SER A 113 12.30 -2.29 15.41
C SER A 113 11.54 -3.54 15.89
N PHE A 114 10.23 -3.58 15.68
CA PHE A 114 9.34 -4.70 15.96
C PHE A 114 8.28 -4.83 14.87
N GLU A 115 7.59 -5.97 14.84
CA GLU A 115 6.56 -6.27 13.84
C GLU A 115 5.36 -5.32 13.99
N GLY A 116 4.91 -4.74 12.87
CA GLY A 116 3.77 -3.83 12.83
C GLY A 116 4.06 -2.38 13.22
N GLU A 117 5.30 -2.02 13.61
CA GLU A 117 5.63 -0.67 14.04
C GLU A 117 5.29 0.39 12.99
N ALA A 118 5.60 0.14 11.73
CA ALA A 118 5.37 1.10 10.65
C ALA A 118 3.87 1.26 10.34
N SER A 119 3.12 0.16 10.32
CA SER A 119 1.67 0.20 10.10
C SER A 119 0.92 0.86 11.26
N MET A 120 1.31 0.59 12.52
CA MET A 120 0.75 1.28 13.69
C MET A 120 1.05 2.78 13.68
N ALA A 121 2.27 3.18 13.31
CA ALA A 121 2.61 4.59 13.20
C ALA A 121 1.79 5.30 12.11
N LEU A 122 1.52 4.62 11.01
CA LEU A 122 0.66 5.12 9.93
C LEU A 122 -0.80 5.26 10.40
N GLU A 123 -1.31 4.30 11.16
CA GLU A 123 -2.65 4.35 11.78
C GLU A 123 -2.77 5.53 12.74
N PHE A 124 -1.80 5.74 13.63
CA PHE A 124 -1.81 6.87 14.56
C PHE A 124 -1.80 8.23 13.84
N ALA A 125 -1.07 8.34 12.73
CA ALA A 125 -1.10 9.55 11.92
C ALA A 125 -2.49 9.78 11.31
N ALA A 126 -3.13 8.74 10.80
CA ALA A 126 -4.50 8.81 10.26
C ALA A 126 -5.52 9.19 11.35
N GLU A 127 -5.43 8.58 12.55
CA GLU A 127 -6.28 8.93 13.69
C GLU A 127 -6.09 10.39 14.16
N ALA A 128 -4.87 10.91 14.13
CA ALA A 128 -4.61 12.30 14.51
C ALA A 128 -5.35 13.26 13.59
N TYR A 129 -5.34 13.00 12.27
CA TYR A 129 -6.12 13.78 11.31
C TYR A 129 -7.62 13.64 11.57
N GLU A 130 -8.16 12.42 11.71
CA GLU A 130 -9.58 12.19 11.95
C GLU A 130 -10.09 12.94 13.18
N LYS A 131 -9.36 12.86 14.29
CA LYS A 131 -9.71 13.55 15.55
C LYS A 131 -9.71 15.07 15.40
N ARG A 132 -8.82 15.63 14.60
CA ARG A 132 -8.67 17.08 14.42
C ARG A 132 -9.66 17.62 13.39
N SER A 133 -9.85 16.95 12.26
CA SER A 133 -10.73 17.38 11.19
C SER A 133 -12.21 17.27 11.54
N GLY A 134 -12.57 16.43 12.50
CA GLY A 134 -13.97 16.13 12.82
C GLY A 134 -14.68 15.37 11.70
N GLU A 135 -13.97 14.89 10.70
CA GLU A 135 -14.56 14.04 9.65
C GLU A 135 -15.16 12.80 10.32
N LYS A 136 -16.46 12.64 10.17
CA LYS A 136 -17.18 11.48 10.69
C LYS A 136 -16.77 10.24 9.90
N LYS A 137 -16.69 9.10 10.62
CA LYS A 137 -16.43 7.75 10.09
C LYS A 137 -16.98 7.57 8.68
N ILE A 138 -16.13 7.03 7.84
CA ILE A 138 -16.31 6.71 6.43
C ILE A 138 -17.74 6.21 6.17
N ASN A 139 -18.54 7.00 5.47
CA ASN A 139 -19.81 6.51 4.94
C ASN A 139 -19.53 5.93 3.55
N VAL A 140 -19.02 4.71 3.52
CA VAL A 140 -18.57 4.00 2.29
C VAL A 140 -19.71 3.81 1.28
N LEU A 141 -20.93 4.18 1.63
CA LEU A 141 -22.12 4.00 0.78
C LEU A 141 -22.41 5.16 -0.17
N ASP A 142 -21.65 6.24 -0.12
CA ASP A 142 -21.85 7.40 -1.01
C ASP A 142 -21.11 7.23 -2.35
N GLY A 143 -21.40 6.14 -3.08
CA GLY A 143 -21.50 6.13 -4.55
C GLY A 143 -20.33 6.60 -5.42
N GLN A 144 -19.13 6.90 -4.90
CA GLN A 144 -17.95 7.06 -5.76
C GLN A 144 -17.47 5.67 -6.20
N LYS A 145 -17.50 5.43 -7.51
CA LYS A 145 -16.91 4.24 -8.15
C LYS A 145 -15.46 4.10 -7.70
N CYS A 146 -15.26 3.36 -6.62
CA CYS A 146 -13.93 2.93 -6.23
C CYS A 146 -13.45 1.92 -7.29
N LEU A 147 -12.31 2.20 -7.86
CA LEU A 147 -11.84 1.52 -9.06
C LEU A 147 -11.17 0.21 -8.64
N THR A 148 -11.82 -0.88 -9.01
CA THR A 148 -11.21 -2.19 -9.06
C THR A 148 -11.08 -2.58 -10.53
N GLU A 149 -10.05 -3.34 -10.89
CA GLU A 149 -9.86 -3.88 -12.24
C GLU A 149 -9.96 -5.41 -12.21
N SER A 150 -10.36 -6.00 -13.33
CA SER A 150 -10.31 -7.45 -13.47
C SER A 150 -8.94 -7.85 -13.99
N ALA A 151 -8.26 -8.76 -13.27
CA ALA A 151 -7.07 -9.43 -13.78
C ALA A 151 -7.44 -10.38 -14.95
N ASP A 152 -6.44 -10.80 -15.72
CA ASP A 152 -6.62 -11.73 -16.87
C ASP A 152 -7.29 -13.06 -16.46
N ASP A 153 -7.09 -13.50 -15.23
CA ASP A 153 -7.70 -14.71 -14.65
C ASP A 153 -9.08 -14.47 -14.02
N GLY A 154 -9.65 -13.27 -14.16
CA GLY A 154 -10.98 -12.89 -13.67
C GLY A 154 -11.02 -12.53 -12.18
N ARG A 155 -9.89 -12.49 -11.48
CA ARG A 155 -9.79 -11.96 -10.12
C ARG A 155 -9.95 -10.44 -10.12
N GLU A 156 -10.44 -9.91 -9.03
CA GLU A 156 -10.59 -8.47 -8.81
C GLU A 156 -9.31 -7.89 -8.17
N LEU A 157 -8.73 -6.88 -8.79
CA LEU A 157 -7.55 -6.18 -8.27
C LEU A 157 -7.95 -4.85 -7.66
N LEU A 158 -7.61 -4.67 -6.38
CA LEU A 158 -7.70 -3.38 -5.70
C LEU A 158 -6.56 -2.49 -6.20
N GLN A 159 -6.88 -1.34 -6.80
CA GLN A 159 -5.90 -0.43 -7.43
C GLN A 159 -5.05 0.32 -6.41
N THR A 160 -4.22 -0.40 -5.68
CA THR A 160 -3.36 0.16 -4.63
C THR A 160 -2.25 1.05 -5.19
N SER A 161 -1.85 0.86 -6.44
CA SER A 161 -0.90 1.75 -7.15
C SER A 161 -1.38 3.21 -7.19
N ARG A 162 -2.69 3.46 -7.25
CA ARG A 162 -3.25 4.81 -7.17
C ARG A 162 -3.04 5.44 -5.80
N LEU A 163 -3.19 4.66 -4.74
CA LEU A 163 -2.94 5.12 -3.37
C LEU A 163 -1.45 5.43 -3.17
N VAL A 164 -0.57 4.62 -3.76
CA VAL A 164 0.87 4.88 -3.78
C VAL A 164 1.19 6.18 -4.50
N ARG A 165 0.62 6.40 -5.71
CA ARG A 165 0.81 7.66 -6.46
C ARG A 165 0.37 8.88 -5.66
N ALA A 166 -0.80 8.83 -5.03
CA ALA A 166 -1.31 9.91 -4.20
C ALA A 166 -0.37 10.22 -3.02
N ALA A 167 0.14 9.20 -2.33
CA ALA A 167 1.10 9.39 -1.23
C ALA A 167 2.41 10.02 -1.71
N VAL A 168 2.97 9.55 -2.84
CA VAL A 168 4.17 10.12 -3.46
C VAL A 168 3.95 11.58 -3.86
N GLU A 169 2.80 11.91 -4.43
CA GLU A 169 2.47 13.27 -4.87
C GLU A 169 2.40 14.24 -3.69
N VAL A 170 1.76 13.87 -2.59
CA VAL A 170 1.67 14.70 -1.39
C VAL A 170 3.07 15.07 -0.89
N VAL A 171 3.95 14.08 -0.66
CA VAL A 171 5.30 14.33 -0.14
C VAL A 171 6.17 15.08 -1.16
N SER A 172 5.98 14.82 -2.45
CA SER A 172 6.69 15.53 -3.51
C SER A 172 6.37 17.04 -3.52
N ASN A 173 5.11 17.39 -3.28
CA ASN A 173 4.66 18.78 -3.26
C ASN A 173 5.10 19.52 -1.98
N ILE A 174 5.22 18.84 -0.85
CA ILE A 174 5.78 19.39 0.41
C ILE A 174 7.20 19.87 0.15
N GLY A 175 8.07 19.08 -0.45
CA GLY A 175 9.46 19.41 -0.70
C GLY A 175 9.68 20.61 -1.65
N GLU A 176 8.72 20.94 -2.51
CA GLU A 176 8.78 22.11 -3.41
C GLU A 176 8.33 23.41 -2.75
N ASN A 177 7.50 23.31 -1.73
CA ASN A 177 6.90 24.45 -1.03
C ASN A 177 7.54 24.77 0.34
N ALA A 178 8.69 24.18 0.65
CA ALA A 178 9.37 24.26 1.96
C ALA A 178 9.83 25.68 2.38
N VAL A 179 8.90 26.63 2.42
CA VAL A 179 9.07 27.98 2.99
C VAL A 179 8.07 28.22 4.15
N ALA A 180 7.17 27.28 4.46
CA ALA A 180 6.14 27.45 5.47
C ALA A 180 6.16 26.30 6.50
N GLU A 181 6.34 26.71 7.73
CA GLU A 181 6.07 26.05 9.03
C GLU A 181 5.94 24.50 9.08
N ASP A 182 6.77 23.85 9.88
CA ASP A 182 6.77 22.38 10.18
C ASP A 182 5.38 21.79 10.51
N THR A 183 4.45 22.59 11.00
CA THR A 183 3.09 22.16 11.37
C THR A 183 2.20 21.90 10.15
N PHE A 184 2.37 22.64 9.05
CA PHE A 184 1.57 22.46 7.85
C PHE A 184 1.95 21.15 7.12
N ASP A 185 3.22 20.81 7.12
CA ASP A 185 3.71 19.56 6.51
C ASP A 185 3.19 18.34 7.27
N GLN A 186 3.14 18.41 8.59
CA GLN A 186 2.61 17.32 9.44
C GLN A 186 1.12 17.08 9.15
N ASP A 187 0.32 18.13 9.00
CA ASP A 187 -1.11 18.03 8.70
C ASP A 187 -1.37 17.36 7.35
N LEU A 188 -0.54 17.63 6.34
CA LEU A 188 -0.64 16.99 5.02
C LEU A 188 -0.25 15.51 5.06
N ILE A 189 0.77 15.15 5.83
CA ILE A 189 1.18 13.75 6.02
C ILE A 189 0.09 12.96 6.75
N GLU A 190 -0.48 13.50 7.83
CA GLU A 190 -1.56 12.87 8.58
C GLU A 190 -2.82 12.71 7.73
N LYS A 191 -3.17 13.73 6.94
CA LYS A 191 -4.24 13.64 5.96
C LYS A 191 -3.99 12.56 4.91
N ALA A 192 -2.78 12.48 4.37
CA ALA A 192 -2.42 11.45 3.38
C ALA A 192 -2.51 10.04 3.98
N ALA A 193 -2.10 9.86 5.24
CA ALA A 193 -2.28 8.61 5.96
C ALA A 193 -3.76 8.24 6.10
N TYR A 194 -4.62 9.18 6.46
CA TYR A 194 -6.07 8.99 6.55
C TYR A 194 -6.70 8.62 5.19
N GLU A 195 -6.37 9.38 4.13
CA GLU A 195 -6.89 9.13 2.77
C GLU A 195 -6.43 7.78 2.22
N PHE A 196 -5.22 7.32 2.56
CA PHE A 196 -4.76 5.98 2.21
C PHE A 196 -5.64 4.90 2.85
N HIS A 197 -5.90 4.97 4.17
CA HIS A 197 -6.75 4.00 4.87
C HIS A 197 -8.18 4.02 4.32
N LYS A 198 -8.72 5.20 4.12
CA LYS A 198 -10.05 5.40 3.54
C LYS A 198 -10.15 4.79 2.14
N GLY A 199 -9.22 5.14 1.25
CA GLY A 199 -9.21 4.63 -0.13
C GLY A 199 -9.07 3.12 -0.21
N LEU A 200 -8.24 2.51 0.65
CA LEU A 200 -8.13 1.05 0.72
C LEU A 200 -9.42 0.41 1.23
N ALA A 201 -10.03 0.95 2.28
CA ALA A 201 -11.30 0.46 2.82
C ALA A 201 -12.44 0.54 1.78
N GLU A 202 -12.53 1.64 1.03
CA GLU A 202 -13.49 1.80 -0.05
C GLU A 202 -13.32 0.76 -1.15
N GLN A 203 -12.08 0.47 -1.55
CA GLN A 203 -11.78 -0.58 -2.54
C GLN A 203 -12.19 -1.97 -2.03
N ILE A 204 -11.88 -2.30 -0.77
CA ILE A 204 -12.28 -3.57 -0.15
C ILE A 204 -13.80 -3.72 -0.14
N VAL A 205 -14.53 -2.69 0.26
CA VAL A 205 -16.00 -2.73 0.28
C VAL A 205 -16.56 -2.90 -1.12
N THR A 206 -16.03 -2.19 -2.11
CA THR A 206 -16.44 -2.33 -3.52
C THR A 206 -16.25 -3.77 -4.00
N ALA A 207 -15.11 -4.36 -3.74
CA ALA A 207 -14.83 -5.74 -4.10
C ALA A 207 -15.76 -6.74 -3.38
N CYS A 208 -16.08 -6.50 -2.11
CA CYS A 208 -17.07 -7.30 -1.38
C CYS A 208 -18.49 -7.18 -1.99
N ILE A 209 -18.89 -5.99 -2.45
CA ILE A 209 -20.17 -5.79 -3.14
C ILE A 209 -20.19 -6.58 -4.46
N HIS A 210 -19.15 -6.49 -5.27
CA HIS A 210 -19.04 -7.25 -6.51
C HIS A 210 -19.02 -8.77 -6.25
N ALA A 211 -18.32 -9.22 -5.20
CA ALA A 211 -18.34 -10.63 -4.80
C ALA A 211 -19.75 -11.09 -4.42
N LYS A 212 -20.51 -10.28 -3.66
CA LYS A 212 -21.90 -10.56 -3.29
C LYS A 212 -22.79 -10.66 -4.55
N GLU A 213 -22.66 -9.76 -5.49
CA GLU A 213 -23.43 -9.75 -6.74
C GLU A 213 -23.15 -10.99 -7.59
N LYS A 214 -21.88 -11.38 -7.70
CA LYS A 214 -21.45 -12.55 -8.50
C LYS A 214 -21.76 -13.91 -7.86
N THR A 215 -21.76 -13.98 -6.52
CA THR A 215 -21.81 -15.28 -5.80
C THR A 215 -23.03 -15.46 -4.91
N GLY A 216 -23.75 -14.37 -4.59
CA GLY A 216 -24.85 -14.39 -3.62
C GLY A 216 -24.39 -14.45 -2.15
N CYS A 217 -23.08 -14.51 -1.86
CA CYS A 217 -22.54 -14.48 -0.50
C CYS A 217 -22.88 -13.16 0.20
N ARG A 218 -23.42 -13.24 1.44
CA ARG A 218 -23.90 -12.07 2.19
C ARG A 218 -23.09 -11.75 3.43
N THR A 219 -22.12 -12.59 3.76
CA THR A 219 -21.29 -12.44 4.95
C THR A 219 -19.86 -12.15 4.53
N ALA A 220 -19.27 -11.11 5.10
CA ALA A 220 -17.84 -10.81 4.98
C ALA A 220 -17.22 -10.86 6.36
N ALA A 221 -16.00 -11.39 6.44
CA ALA A 221 -15.16 -11.37 7.63
C ALA A 221 -13.82 -10.76 7.30
N LEU A 222 -13.29 -9.95 8.21
CA LEU A 222 -11.92 -9.43 8.14
C LEU A 222 -11.03 -10.26 9.04
N SER A 223 -9.84 -10.60 8.56
CA SER A 223 -8.82 -11.33 9.30
C SER A 223 -7.46 -10.65 9.08
N GLY A 224 -6.67 -10.53 10.14
CA GLY A 224 -5.34 -9.96 10.10
C GLY A 224 -4.52 -10.34 11.32
#